data_698e91320bf9fff5aceab1c277eb7081
#
_entry.id   698e91320bf9fff5aceab1c277eb7081
#
_cell.length_a   1.000
_cell.length_b   1.000
_cell.length_c   1.000
_cell.angle_alpha   90.00
_cell.angle_beta   90.00
_cell.angle_gamma   90.00
#
_symmetry.space_group_name_H-M   'P 1'
#
loop_
_entity.id
_entity.type
_entity.pdbx_description
1 polymer ?
#
loop_
_entity_poly.entity_id
_entity_poly.type
_entity_poly.pdbx_seq_one_letter_code
_entity_poly.pdbx_strand_id
1 'polypeptide(L)'
;MTAATFSSVEEAIGLARAAKAAEMPVIISFFVAKGGNLKGGETLEEAIATVDAATDSAPVYYMINCTHPTEFSPALTAGDWTSRLGGFMPNAVAMETLDLCKLGHLEDGDPVELGSQMAEIARRFPHINVWGGCCGTDGRHIGEITRQVGEVRREMASAWS
;
A
#
# COMPACT_ATOMS: atom_id res chain seq x y z
N MET A 1 -9.80 -8.15 -9.78
CA MET A 1 -8.70 -7.51 -10.53
C MET A 1 -7.97 -6.54 -9.63
N THR A 2 -6.62 -6.48 -9.69
CA THR A 2 -5.83 -5.44 -9.00
C THR A 2 -5.29 -4.47 -10.02
N ALA A 3 -5.59 -3.19 -9.83
CA ALA A 3 -5.09 -2.10 -10.65
C ALA A 3 -4.12 -1.25 -9.82
N ALA A 4 -2.86 -1.22 -10.22
CA ALA A 4 -1.76 -0.73 -9.41
C ALA A 4 -1.14 0.56 -9.94
N THR A 5 -0.50 1.29 -9.01
CA THR A 5 0.34 2.46 -9.28
C THR A 5 -0.43 3.67 -9.80
N PHE A 6 -1.65 3.88 -9.30
CA PHE A 6 -2.39 5.10 -9.58
C PHE A 6 -1.78 6.30 -8.85
N SER A 7 -1.58 7.37 -9.59
CA SER A 7 -1.16 8.68 -9.06
C SER A 7 -2.22 9.78 -9.27
N SER A 8 -3.35 9.44 -9.92
CA SER A 8 -4.48 10.32 -10.20
C SER A 8 -5.78 9.69 -9.68
N VAL A 9 -6.56 10.51 -8.99
CA VAL A 9 -7.88 10.14 -8.47
C VAL A 9 -8.86 9.92 -9.62
N GLU A 10 -8.79 10.75 -10.67
CA GLU A 10 -9.68 10.67 -11.83
C GLU A 10 -9.49 9.36 -12.60
N GLU A 11 -8.24 8.93 -12.78
CA GLU A 11 -7.95 7.64 -13.43
C GLU A 11 -8.48 6.48 -12.60
N ALA A 12 -8.31 6.52 -11.28
CA ALA A 12 -8.84 5.52 -10.37
C ALA A 12 -10.38 5.44 -10.43
N ILE A 13 -11.07 6.60 -10.48
CA ILE A 13 -12.52 6.68 -10.66
C ILE A 13 -12.94 6.06 -12.01
N GLY A 14 -12.24 6.41 -13.08
CA GLY A 14 -12.54 5.89 -14.42
C GLY A 14 -12.47 4.37 -14.46
N LEU A 15 -11.39 3.81 -13.91
CA LEU A 15 -11.21 2.34 -13.84
C LEU A 15 -12.23 1.67 -12.92
N ALA A 16 -12.51 2.24 -11.75
CA ALA A 16 -13.48 1.68 -10.82
C ALA A 16 -14.88 1.61 -11.41
N ARG A 17 -15.29 2.66 -12.15
CA ARG A 17 -16.56 2.68 -12.91
C ARG A 17 -16.61 1.62 -14.00
N ALA A 18 -15.53 1.46 -14.77
CA ALA A 18 -15.44 0.44 -15.81
C ALA A 18 -15.52 -0.97 -15.22
N ALA A 19 -14.82 -1.23 -14.14
CA ALA A 19 -14.85 -2.50 -13.43
C ALA A 19 -16.27 -2.80 -12.88
N LYS A 20 -16.92 -1.80 -12.26
CA LYS A 20 -18.29 -1.92 -11.76
C LYS A 20 -19.29 -2.25 -12.91
N ALA A 21 -19.17 -1.56 -14.03
CA ALA A 21 -20.01 -1.82 -15.20
C ALA A 21 -19.80 -3.21 -15.80
N ALA A 22 -18.60 -3.78 -15.66
CA ALA A 22 -18.25 -5.13 -16.07
C ALA A 22 -18.52 -6.20 -14.97
N GLU A 23 -19.10 -5.83 -13.84
CA GLU A 23 -19.34 -6.69 -12.67
C GLU A 23 -18.05 -7.36 -12.16
N MET A 24 -16.90 -6.69 -12.34
CA MET A 24 -15.58 -7.17 -11.97
C MET A 24 -15.14 -6.56 -10.63
N PRO A 25 -14.93 -7.37 -9.57
CA PRO A 25 -14.33 -6.87 -8.34
C PRO A 25 -12.95 -6.24 -8.60
N VAL A 26 -12.73 -5.02 -8.10
CA VAL A 26 -11.50 -4.27 -8.33
C VAL A 26 -10.87 -3.83 -7.01
N ILE A 27 -9.55 -3.93 -6.96
CA ILE A 27 -8.67 -3.36 -5.94
C ILE A 27 -7.91 -2.24 -6.61
N ILE A 28 -7.93 -1.04 -6.02
CA ILE A 28 -7.15 0.11 -6.47
C ILE A 28 -5.92 0.24 -5.58
N SER A 29 -4.75 0.33 -6.20
CA SER A 29 -3.51 0.57 -5.47
C SER A 29 -2.89 1.90 -5.87
N PHE A 30 -2.73 2.79 -4.89
CA PHE A 30 -2.15 4.11 -5.10
C PHE A 30 -0.64 4.10 -4.96
N PHE A 31 0.00 4.92 -5.76
CA PHE A 31 1.36 5.39 -5.56
C PHE A 31 1.32 6.69 -4.75
N VAL A 32 2.01 6.71 -3.63
CA VAL A 32 2.12 7.88 -2.75
C VAL A 32 3.52 8.45 -2.90
N ALA A 33 3.62 9.72 -3.24
CA ALA A 33 4.91 10.38 -3.37
C ALA A 33 5.56 10.64 -2.00
N LYS A 34 6.83 10.98 -2.01
CA LYS A 34 7.54 11.40 -0.80
C LYS A 34 6.81 12.57 -0.13
N GLY A 35 6.45 12.38 1.13
CA GLY A 35 5.62 13.33 1.87
C GLY A 35 4.18 12.88 2.08
N GLY A 36 3.78 11.75 1.51
CA GLY A 36 2.53 11.08 1.86
C GLY A 36 1.32 11.44 1.01
N ASN A 37 1.48 12.29 -0.02
CA ASN A 37 0.39 12.70 -0.89
C ASN A 37 0.47 12.04 -2.28
N LEU A 38 -0.63 12.00 -3.00
CA LEU A 38 -0.66 11.67 -4.42
C LEU A 38 0.00 12.80 -5.23
N LYS A 39 0.29 12.54 -6.50
CA LYS A 39 0.94 13.51 -7.39
C LYS A 39 0.15 14.81 -7.58
N GLY A 40 -1.17 14.76 -7.47
CA GLY A 40 -2.07 15.91 -7.54
C GLY A 40 -2.07 16.76 -6.26
N GLY A 41 -1.49 16.27 -5.18
CA GLY A 41 -1.43 16.94 -3.87
C GLY A 41 -2.47 16.41 -2.86
N GLU A 42 -3.40 15.57 -3.30
CA GLU A 42 -4.41 14.97 -2.43
C GLU A 42 -3.76 14.04 -1.41
N THR A 43 -4.27 14.04 -0.20
CA THR A 43 -3.94 13.02 0.80
C THR A 43 -4.54 11.66 0.39
N LEU A 44 -4.02 10.58 0.93
CA LEU A 44 -4.57 9.25 0.67
C LEU A 44 -6.03 9.13 1.15
N GLU A 45 -6.35 9.75 2.28
CA GLU A 45 -7.72 9.83 2.81
C GLU A 45 -8.68 10.51 1.82
N GLU A 46 -8.30 11.70 1.33
CA GLU A 46 -9.09 12.45 0.34
C GLU A 46 -9.26 11.66 -0.97
N ALA A 47 -8.20 11.01 -1.43
CA ALA A 47 -8.23 10.20 -2.64
C ALA A 47 -9.22 9.03 -2.51
N ILE A 48 -9.13 8.26 -1.43
CA ILE A 48 -10.03 7.14 -1.14
C ILE A 48 -11.49 7.63 -1.02
N ALA A 49 -11.73 8.68 -0.23
CA ALA A 49 -13.07 9.24 -0.05
C ALA A 49 -13.68 9.72 -1.38
N THR A 50 -12.87 10.36 -2.22
CA THR A 50 -13.32 10.87 -3.53
C THR A 50 -13.66 9.72 -4.49
N VAL A 51 -12.83 8.67 -4.56
CA VAL A 51 -13.13 7.50 -5.39
C VAL A 51 -14.39 6.79 -4.89
N ASP A 52 -14.51 6.56 -3.59
CA ASP A 52 -15.68 5.90 -2.99
C ASP A 52 -16.96 6.69 -3.28
N ALA A 53 -16.96 7.99 -3.06
CA ALA A 53 -18.11 8.86 -3.34
C ALA A 53 -18.49 8.85 -4.83
N ALA A 54 -17.50 8.88 -5.74
CA ALA A 54 -17.74 8.94 -7.18
C ALA A 54 -18.16 7.60 -7.81
N THR A 55 -17.96 6.47 -7.09
CA THR A 55 -18.18 5.12 -7.63
C THR A 55 -19.14 4.27 -6.81
N ASP A 56 -19.74 4.87 -5.76
CA ASP A 56 -20.57 4.15 -4.78
C ASP A 56 -19.79 2.97 -4.17
N SER A 57 -18.58 3.29 -3.65
CA SER A 57 -17.64 2.37 -3.02
C SER A 57 -17.34 1.09 -3.82
N ALA A 58 -17.24 1.23 -5.16
CA ALA A 58 -17.00 0.08 -6.04
C ALA A 58 -15.70 -0.70 -5.78
N PRO A 59 -14.56 -0.07 -5.40
CA PRO A 59 -13.37 -0.83 -5.02
C PRO A 59 -13.63 -1.69 -3.78
N VAL A 60 -13.18 -2.94 -3.82
CA VAL A 60 -13.29 -3.88 -2.68
C VAL A 60 -12.48 -3.35 -1.49
N TYR A 61 -11.27 -2.90 -1.75
CA TYR A 61 -10.37 -2.20 -0.84
C TYR A 61 -9.30 -1.46 -1.63
N TYR A 62 -8.49 -0.68 -0.93
CA TYR A 62 -7.35 0.04 -1.49
C TYR A 62 -6.03 -0.51 -0.99
N MET A 63 -4.95 -0.24 -1.72
CA MET A 63 -3.58 -0.59 -1.37
C MET A 63 -2.65 0.60 -1.60
N ILE A 64 -1.43 0.49 -1.08
CA ILE A 64 -0.29 1.31 -1.48
C ILE A 64 0.75 0.41 -2.10
N ASN A 65 1.32 0.82 -3.25
CA ASN A 65 2.44 0.11 -3.86
C ASN A 65 3.51 1.06 -4.41
N CYS A 66 4.68 0.52 -4.70
CA CYS A 66 5.83 1.23 -5.29
C CYS A 66 6.32 2.46 -4.49
N THR A 67 6.08 2.48 -3.19
CA THR A 67 6.58 3.49 -2.26
C THR A 67 7.18 2.79 -1.05
N HIS A 68 8.31 3.26 -0.54
CA HIS A 68 8.96 2.67 0.63
C HIS A 68 8.18 3.01 1.92
N PRO A 69 8.16 2.13 2.96
CA PRO A 69 7.40 2.37 4.20
C PRO A 69 7.71 3.70 4.88
N THR A 70 8.96 4.14 4.90
CA THR A 70 9.34 5.43 5.49
C THR A 70 8.74 6.64 4.78
N GLU A 71 8.35 6.49 3.52
CA GLU A 71 7.76 7.56 2.72
C GLU A 71 6.24 7.61 2.85
N PHE A 72 5.56 6.45 2.92
CA PHE A 72 4.10 6.43 3.02
C PHE A 72 3.57 6.32 4.47
N SER A 73 4.35 5.82 5.44
CA SER A 73 3.91 5.72 6.83
C SER A 73 3.37 7.03 7.42
N PRO A 74 3.93 8.21 7.11
CA PRO A 74 3.38 9.49 7.56
C PRO A 74 1.97 9.78 7.03
N ALA A 75 1.60 9.24 5.87
CA ALA A 75 0.26 9.38 5.29
C ALA A 75 -0.79 8.50 5.99
N LEU A 76 -0.36 7.50 6.74
CA LEU A 76 -1.27 6.60 7.48
C LEU A 76 -1.73 7.26 8.78
N THR A 77 -2.51 8.32 8.67
CA THR A 77 -3.14 9.01 9.80
C THR A 77 -4.26 8.16 10.40
N ALA A 78 -4.59 8.40 11.68
CA ALA A 78 -5.71 7.72 12.29
C ALA A 78 -7.04 8.23 11.72
N GLY A 79 -7.97 7.33 11.42
CA GLY A 79 -9.29 7.66 10.89
C GLY A 79 -10.00 6.43 10.36
N ASP A 80 -11.34 6.51 10.23
CA ASP A 80 -12.16 5.40 9.76
C ASP A 80 -11.85 4.99 8.31
N TRP A 81 -11.29 5.91 7.52
CA TRP A 81 -10.85 5.67 6.16
C TRP A 81 -9.81 4.55 6.04
N THR A 82 -9.00 4.33 7.09
CA THR A 82 -7.98 3.26 7.10
C THR A 82 -8.59 1.88 7.01
N SER A 83 -9.85 1.70 7.40
CA SER A 83 -10.59 0.44 7.22
C SER A 83 -10.77 0.06 5.74
N ARG A 84 -10.63 1.03 4.83
CA ARG A 84 -10.64 0.81 3.38
C ARG A 84 -9.29 0.31 2.83
N LEU A 85 -8.21 0.37 3.62
CA LEU A 85 -6.91 -0.19 3.23
C LEU A 85 -6.88 -1.70 3.51
N GLY A 86 -6.48 -2.49 2.53
CA GLY A 86 -6.37 -3.95 2.64
C GLY A 86 -4.93 -4.46 2.51
N GLY A 87 -3.98 -3.65 1.99
CA GLY A 87 -2.64 -4.14 1.77
C GLY A 87 -1.59 -3.12 1.38
N PHE A 88 -0.34 -3.61 1.39
CA PHE A 88 0.85 -2.85 1.00
C PHE A 88 1.80 -3.69 0.16
N MET A 89 2.40 -3.09 -0.88
CA MET A 89 3.44 -3.67 -1.72
C MET A 89 4.59 -2.66 -1.86
N PRO A 90 5.46 -2.53 -0.83
CA PRO A 90 6.51 -1.51 -0.81
C PRO A 90 7.65 -1.79 -1.78
N ASN A 91 8.40 -0.72 -2.10
CA ASN A 91 9.74 -0.83 -2.65
C ASN A 91 10.74 -1.27 -1.56
N ALA A 92 11.84 -1.89 -1.99
CA ALA A 92 12.90 -2.31 -1.08
C ALA A 92 13.70 -1.13 -0.48
N VAL A 93 13.78 -0.01 -1.21
CA VAL A 93 14.54 1.18 -0.80
C VAL A 93 13.72 2.46 -0.92
N ALA A 94 14.02 3.43 -0.06
CA ALA A 94 13.48 4.78 -0.10
C ALA A 94 14.22 5.62 -1.14
N MET A 95 13.81 5.52 -2.39
CA MET A 95 14.39 6.26 -3.50
C MET A 95 13.29 6.71 -4.46
N GLU A 96 13.42 7.93 -5.00
CA GLU A 96 12.50 8.42 -6.01
C GLU A 96 12.44 7.46 -7.21
N THR A 97 11.23 7.16 -7.67
CA THR A 97 11.00 6.17 -8.74
C THR A 97 11.80 6.47 -10.01
N LEU A 98 11.93 7.77 -10.36
CA LEU A 98 12.73 8.18 -11.52
C LEU A 98 14.23 7.90 -11.35
N ASP A 99 14.76 7.99 -10.13
CA ASP A 99 16.16 7.69 -9.85
C ASP A 99 16.39 6.18 -9.82
N LEU A 100 15.48 5.40 -9.27
CA LEU A 100 15.49 3.92 -9.39
C LEU A 100 15.55 3.49 -10.86
N CYS A 101 14.75 4.10 -11.73
CA CYS A 101 14.74 3.77 -13.16
C CYS A 101 16.05 4.11 -13.88
N LYS A 102 16.84 5.07 -13.38
CA LYS A 102 18.13 5.48 -13.98
C LYS A 102 19.30 4.59 -13.59
N LEU A 103 19.20 3.83 -12.51
CA LEU A 103 20.32 3.03 -11.98
C LEU A 103 20.72 1.88 -12.90
N GLY A 104 19.84 1.41 -13.79
CA GLY A 104 20.12 0.26 -14.66
C GLY A 104 20.14 -1.09 -13.93
N HIS A 105 19.90 -1.09 -12.62
CA HIS A 105 19.70 -2.26 -11.74
C HIS A 105 18.72 -1.91 -10.65
N LEU A 106 18.18 -2.92 -9.96
CA LEU A 106 17.31 -2.73 -8.81
C LEU A 106 18.14 -2.76 -7.52
N GLU A 107 17.97 -1.73 -6.70
CA GLU A 107 18.50 -1.72 -5.32
C GLU A 107 17.60 -2.60 -4.46
N ASP A 108 18.20 -3.54 -3.74
CA ASP A 108 17.48 -4.52 -2.92
C ASP A 108 17.45 -4.16 -1.41
N GLY A 109 18.16 -3.13 -0.97
CA GLY A 109 18.13 -2.66 0.41
C GLY A 109 18.38 -3.75 1.45
N ASP A 110 17.73 -3.64 2.61
CA ASP A 110 17.81 -4.62 3.70
C ASP A 110 16.43 -5.29 3.91
N PRO A 111 16.30 -6.59 3.58
CA PRO A 111 15.06 -7.34 3.79
C PRO A 111 14.59 -7.39 5.24
N VAL A 112 15.51 -7.42 6.21
CA VAL A 112 15.18 -7.50 7.64
C VAL A 112 14.61 -6.16 8.13
N GLU A 113 15.22 -5.05 7.70
CA GLU A 113 14.73 -3.71 8.01
C GLU A 113 13.34 -3.47 7.39
N LEU A 114 13.15 -3.82 6.11
CA LEU A 114 11.85 -3.72 5.46
C LEU A 114 10.79 -4.54 6.19
N GLY A 115 11.11 -5.78 6.59
CA GLY A 115 10.23 -6.63 7.38
C GLY A 115 9.83 -6.00 8.71
N SER A 116 10.78 -5.36 9.41
CA SER A 116 10.53 -4.66 10.67
C SER A 116 9.60 -3.47 10.51
N GLN A 117 9.80 -2.67 9.48
CA GLN A 117 8.92 -1.53 9.17
C GLN A 117 7.49 -1.98 8.83
N MET A 118 7.34 -3.07 8.10
CA MET A 118 6.03 -3.63 7.78
C MET A 118 5.36 -4.25 9.01
N ALA A 119 6.12 -4.86 9.92
CA ALA A 119 5.61 -5.35 11.19
C ALA A 119 5.09 -4.23 12.10
N GLU A 120 5.75 -3.07 12.11
CA GLU A 120 5.26 -1.89 12.83
C GLU A 120 3.92 -1.39 12.27
N ILE A 121 3.78 -1.35 10.95
CA ILE A 121 2.52 -1.02 10.29
C ILE A 121 1.43 -2.03 10.66
N ALA A 122 1.76 -3.32 10.71
CA ALA A 122 0.82 -4.38 11.10
C ALA A 122 0.31 -4.22 12.55
N ARG A 123 1.14 -3.72 13.48
CA ARG A 123 0.71 -3.39 14.85
C ARG A 123 -0.31 -2.26 14.88
N ARG A 124 -0.09 -1.24 14.05
CA ARG A 124 -0.98 -0.06 13.98
C ARG A 124 -2.30 -0.38 13.26
N PHE A 125 -2.27 -1.27 12.27
CA PHE A 125 -3.40 -1.59 11.40
C PHE A 125 -3.62 -3.12 11.29
N PRO A 126 -4.14 -3.75 12.35
CA PRO A 126 -4.26 -5.22 12.44
C PRO A 126 -5.21 -5.84 11.41
N HIS A 127 -6.09 -5.03 10.81
CA HIS A 127 -7.03 -5.47 9.77
C HIS A 127 -6.39 -5.67 8.40
N ILE A 128 -5.19 -5.13 8.15
CA ILE A 128 -4.47 -5.27 6.88
C ILE A 128 -4.05 -6.74 6.68
N ASN A 129 -4.42 -7.32 5.54
CA ASN A 129 -4.23 -8.75 5.29
C ASN A 129 -3.36 -9.06 4.07
N VAL A 130 -3.07 -8.08 3.20
CA VAL A 130 -2.26 -8.27 1.99
C VAL A 130 -0.91 -7.61 2.18
N TRP A 131 0.14 -8.44 2.18
CA TRP A 131 1.53 -8.04 2.37
C TRP A 131 2.33 -8.56 1.20
N GLY A 132 2.94 -7.67 0.44
CA GLY A 132 3.70 -8.01 -0.75
C GLY A 132 4.95 -7.17 -0.88
N GLY A 133 5.45 -7.05 -2.11
CA GLY A 133 6.60 -6.22 -2.45
C GLY A 133 6.49 -5.69 -3.87
N CYS A 134 7.25 -4.65 -4.17
CA CYS A 134 7.35 -4.00 -5.47
C CYS A 134 8.83 -3.89 -5.90
N CYS A 135 9.26 -2.75 -6.43
CA CYS A 135 10.61 -2.60 -6.98
C CYS A 135 11.71 -2.93 -5.97
N GLY A 136 12.69 -3.72 -6.39
CA GLY A 136 13.83 -4.15 -5.59
C GLY A 136 13.54 -5.29 -4.62
N THR A 137 12.28 -5.67 -4.41
CA THR A 137 11.94 -6.79 -3.51
C THR A 137 12.02 -8.15 -4.22
N ASP A 138 12.41 -9.16 -3.46
CA ASP A 138 12.48 -10.56 -3.89
C ASP A 138 11.98 -11.52 -2.78
N GLY A 139 12.23 -12.82 -2.93
CA GLY A 139 11.80 -13.83 -1.98
C GLY A 139 12.35 -13.64 -0.55
N ARG A 140 13.53 -13.02 -0.38
CA ARG A 140 14.12 -12.71 0.94
C ARG A 140 13.24 -11.69 1.67
N HIS A 141 12.82 -10.63 0.96
CA HIS A 141 11.96 -9.56 1.50
C HIS A 141 10.59 -10.09 1.90
N ILE A 142 9.97 -10.87 1.01
CA ILE A 142 8.67 -11.50 1.29
C ILE A 142 8.76 -12.45 2.48
N GLY A 143 9.87 -13.21 2.58
CA GLY A 143 10.15 -14.09 3.71
C GLY A 143 10.21 -13.31 5.04
N GLU A 144 10.97 -12.22 5.09
CA GLU A 144 11.10 -11.38 6.27
C GLU A 144 9.81 -10.66 6.65
N ILE A 145 9.11 -10.08 5.67
CA ILE A 145 7.79 -9.48 5.91
C ILE A 145 6.83 -10.50 6.51
N THR A 146 6.73 -11.68 5.89
CA THR A 146 5.82 -12.74 6.36
C THR A 146 6.16 -13.20 7.77
N ARG A 147 7.45 -13.40 8.07
CA ARG A 147 7.92 -13.83 9.39
C ARG A 147 7.56 -12.79 10.45
N GLN A 148 7.97 -11.53 10.24
CA GLN A 148 7.85 -10.48 11.26
C GLN A 148 6.40 -10.02 11.46
N VAL A 149 5.61 -9.84 10.40
CA VAL A 149 4.18 -9.57 10.48
C VAL A 149 3.44 -10.73 11.15
N GLY A 150 3.82 -11.96 10.83
CA GLY A 150 3.27 -13.16 11.48
C GLY A 150 3.56 -13.24 12.98
N GLU A 151 4.72 -12.80 13.42
CA GLU A 151 5.08 -12.70 14.85
C GLU A 151 4.18 -11.70 15.56
N VAL A 152 4.05 -10.49 15.01
CA VAL A 152 3.14 -9.45 15.56
C VAL A 152 1.71 -9.97 15.71
N ARG A 153 1.20 -10.65 14.71
CA ARG A 153 -0.17 -11.20 14.76
C ARG A 153 -0.35 -12.26 15.85
N ARG A 154 0.65 -13.11 16.05
CA ARG A 154 0.62 -14.10 17.13
C ARG A 154 0.66 -13.43 18.51
N GLU A 155 1.52 -12.41 18.69
CA GLU A 155 1.59 -11.62 19.92
C GLU A 155 0.24 -10.97 20.25
N MET A 156 -0.38 -10.33 19.25
CA MET A 156 -1.69 -9.69 19.41
C MET A 156 -2.79 -10.71 19.75
N ALA A 157 -2.82 -11.86 19.10
CA ALA A 157 -3.80 -12.92 19.39
C ALA A 157 -3.64 -13.47 20.80
N SER A 158 -2.41 -13.64 21.30
CA SER A 158 -2.15 -14.13 22.66
C SER A 158 -2.49 -13.12 23.76
N ALA A 159 -2.52 -11.84 23.45
CA ALA A 159 -2.88 -10.79 24.41
C ALA A 159 -4.39 -10.71 24.68
N TRP A 160 -5.22 -11.39 23.88
CA TRP A 160 -6.69 -11.43 24.01
C TRP A 160 -7.22 -12.76 24.56
N SER A 161 -6.31 -13.68 24.92
CA SER A 161 -6.61 -15.00 25.51
C SER A 161 -6.45 -14.98 27.02
#